data_a0345154c8c4b6298593d14907a73109
#
_entry.id   a0345154c8c4b6298593d14907a73109
#
_cell.length_a   1.000
_cell.length_b   1.000
_cell.length_c   1.000
_cell.angle_alpha   90.00
_cell.angle_beta   90.00
_cell.angle_gamma   90.00
#
_symmetry.space_group_name_H-M   'P 1'
#
loop_
_entity.id
_entity.type
_entity.pdbx_description
1 polymer ?
#
loop_
_entity_poly.entity_id
_entity_poly.type
_entity_poly.pdbx_seq_one_letter_code
_entity_poly.pdbx_strand_id
1 'polypeptide(L)' 'MKRKRFSVEQIVAVLKQAELGMPVADVTRQMGISEQTFYRWKKR' A
#
# COMPACT_ATOMS: atom_id res chain seq x y z
N MET A 1 -6.16 14.22 14.84
CA MET A 1 -6.05 13.68 14.57
C MET A 1 -5.66 13.07 13.56
N LYS A 2 -5.13 12.46 13.27
CA LYS A 2 -4.67 11.91 12.47
C LYS A 2 -5.01 10.60 12.43
N ARG A 3 -5.48 9.98 11.72
CA ARG A 3 -5.81 8.76 11.70
C ARG A 3 -5.03 8.03 10.77
N LYS A 4 -4.85 6.89 10.72
CA LYS A 4 -4.08 6.15 9.86
C LYS A 4 -4.97 5.77 8.74
N ARG A 5 -5.77 6.54 8.18
CA ARG A 5 -6.57 6.23 7.09
C ARG A 5 -5.91 6.58 5.80
N PHE A 6 -5.96 5.81 4.78
CA PHE A 6 -5.37 6.08 3.48
C PHE A 6 -6.47 6.27 2.46
N SER A 7 -6.36 7.27 1.63
CA SER A 7 -7.38 7.52 0.64
C SER A 7 -7.23 6.53 -0.51
N VAL A 8 -8.26 6.44 -1.33
CA VAL A 8 -8.24 5.52 -2.45
C VAL A 8 -7.08 5.83 -3.37
N GLU A 9 -6.78 7.09 -3.54
CA GLU A 9 -5.68 7.47 -4.39
C GLU A 9 -4.36 6.93 -3.89
N GLN A 10 -4.17 6.96 -2.59
CA GLN A 10 -2.94 6.45 -2.02
C GLN A 10 -2.85 4.95 -2.18
N ILE A 11 -3.96 4.27 -2.02
CA ILE A 11 -3.98 2.84 -2.16
C ILE A 11 -3.65 2.44 -3.58
N VAL A 12 -4.24 3.14 -4.53
CA VAL A 12 -3.99 2.86 -5.93
C VAL A 12 -2.53 3.13 -6.27
N ALA A 13 -1.97 4.20 -5.75
CA ALA A 13 -0.59 4.53 -6.03
C ALA A 13 0.35 3.45 -5.52
N VAL A 14 0.06 2.94 -4.35
CA VAL A 14 0.89 1.90 -3.77
C VAL A 14 0.83 0.63 -4.60
N LEU A 15 -0.36 0.25 -5.00
CA LEU A 15 -0.51 -0.95 -5.79
C LEU A 15 0.19 -0.80 -7.13
N LYS A 16 0.13 0.40 -7.68
CA LYS A 16 0.76 0.66 -8.93
C LYS A 16 2.27 0.58 -8.85
N GLN A 17 2.83 1.08 -7.77
CA GLN A 17 4.27 1.03 -7.60
C GLN A 17 4.74 -0.40 -7.52
N ALA A 18 3.98 -1.25 -6.86
CA ALA A 18 4.35 -2.65 -6.77
C ALA A 18 4.31 -3.29 -8.13
N GLU A 19 3.37 -2.87 -8.96
CA GLU A 19 3.26 -3.41 -10.29
C GLU A 19 4.40 -2.97 -11.16
N LEU A 20 4.93 -1.80 -10.89
CA LEU A 20 6.03 -1.29 -11.67
C LEU A 20 7.35 -1.98 -11.34
N GLY A 21 7.31 -2.84 -10.36
CA GLY A 21 8.52 -3.57 -10.05
C GLY A 21 9.07 -3.36 -8.65
N MET A 22 8.43 -2.54 -7.86
CA MET A 22 8.93 -2.31 -6.52
C MET A 22 8.56 -3.48 -5.62
N PRO A 23 9.47 -3.89 -4.74
CA PRO A 23 9.18 -4.99 -3.83
C PRO A 23 8.05 -4.60 -2.90
N VAL A 24 7.19 -5.54 -2.61
CA VAL A 24 6.08 -5.30 -1.71
C VAL A 24 6.59 -4.84 -0.35
N ALA A 25 7.67 -5.43 0.10
CA ALA A 25 8.21 -5.06 1.39
C ALA A 25 8.58 -3.59 1.45
N ASP A 26 9.15 -3.08 0.39
CA ASP A 26 9.55 -1.68 0.35
C ASP A 26 8.33 -0.77 0.30
N VAL A 27 7.38 -1.15 -0.52
CA VAL A 27 6.19 -0.34 -0.68
C VAL A 27 5.43 -0.24 0.64
N THR A 28 5.25 -1.35 1.32
CA THR A 28 4.51 -1.35 2.57
C THR A 28 5.28 -0.60 3.64
N ARG A 29 6.61 -0.71 3.60
CA ARG A 29 7.42 -0.04 4.57
C ARG A 29 7.30 1.47 4.41
N GLN A 30 7.26 1.97 3.21
CA GLN A 30 7.12 3.38 2.97
C GLN A 30 5.77 3.90 3.43
N MET A 31 4.74 3.08 3.28
CA MET A 31 3.41 3.48 3.67
C MET A 31 3.16 3.29 5.16
N GLY A 32 3.99 2.52 5.80
CA GLY A 32 3.79 2.24 7.21
C GLY A 32 2.70 1.22 7.44
N ILE A 33 2.48 0.34 6.50
CA ILE A 33 1.45 -0.69 6.65
C ILE A 33 2.11 -2.04 6.59
N SER A 34 1.36 -3.07 6.91
CA SER A 34 1.92 -4.42 6.88
C SER A 34 1.65 -5.02 5.53
N GLU A 35 2.36 -6.07 5.20
CA GLU A 35 2.17 -6.75 3.94
C GLU A 35 0.77 -7.33 3.85
N GLN A 36 0.25 -7.74 4.98
CA GLN A 36 -1.09 -8.24 5.00
C GLN A 36 -2.08 -7.21 4.52
N THR A 37 -1.92 -5.98 4.97
CA THR A 37 -2.81 -4.91 4.56
C THR A 37 -2.69 -4.68 3.06
N PHE A 38 -1.48 -4.74 2.56
CA PHE A 38 -1.24 -4.54 1.15
C PHE A 38 -1.99 -5.61 0.33
N TYR A 39 -1.86 -6.85 0.71
CA TYR A 39 -2.51 -7.91 -0.02
C TYR A 39 -4.01 -7.84 0.09
N ARG A 40 -4.51 -7.32 1.20
CA ARG A 40 -5.89 -7.14 1.36
C ARG A 40 -6.40 -6.12 0.35
N TRP A 41 -5.68 -5.05 0.15
CA TRP A 41 -6.05 -4.07 -0.82
C TRP A 41 -6.02 -4.65 -2.23
N LYS A 42 -5.00 -5.42 -2.49
CA LYS A 42 -4.83 -6.01 -3.78
C LYS A 42 -5.93 -7.00 -4.13
N LYS A 43 -6.39 -7.72 -3.16
CA LYS A 43 -7.37 -8.67 -3.37
C LYS A 43 -8.74 -8.12 -3.67
N ARG A 44 -9.08 -6.96 -3.28
CA ARG A 44 -10.33 -6.41 -3.50
C ARG A 44 -10.70 -6.24 -4.87
#